data_8eb8d62006f49a04374ba5cbe4644c72
#
_entry.id   8eb8d62006f49a04374ba5cbe4644c72
#
_cell.length_a   1.000
_cell.length_b   1.000
_cell.length_c   1.000
_cell.angle_alpha   90.00
_cell.angle_beta   90.00
_cell.angle_gamma   90.00
#
_symmetry.space_group_name_H-M   'P 1'
#
loop_
_entity.id
_entity.type
_entity.pdbx_description
1 polymer ?
#
loop_
_entity_poly.entity_id
_entity_poly.type
_entity_poly.pdbx_seq_one_letter_code
_entity_poly.pdbx_strand_id
1 'polypeptide(L)'
;MPDTTESLIRQIYVLAQNRKIEPFLESGDDDFSFAIRGLSRYRVSTYKQRGSLAAVIRVIAFELPDPALLGIPDSILQLTDLTKGMLLVTGPAGSGKSTTLACLIDRINSTREDHIITLEDPLEFLHRHKKSIVSQREIATDTDNYLTALRAALRQSPDVILLGEMRDHETIQTAMTAAETGHLVLSSLHTIGAANTISRIIDVFEPSQQHQIAMQLSMVLRAVVSQQLVPAIDGHMVPAFEIMIMTPAISNMIRDNKTHQIDGIIYTSAKDEMRSMDSSLLQLYQSGTITAETALHYSTNPDMLRKKL
;
A
#
# COMPACT_ATOMS: atom_id res chain seq x y z
N MET A 1 36.80 7.61 -6.90
CA MET A 1 37.97 6.81 -6.56
C MET A 1 37.59 5.88 -5.41
N PRO A 2 38.05 4.60 -5.35
CA PRO A 2 37.63 3.64 -4.30
C PRO A 2 37.81 4.17 -2.87
N ASP A 3 38.96 4.78 -2.57
CA ASP A 3 39.26 5.30 -1.23
C ASP A 3 38.32 6.44 -0.80
N THR A 4 37.88 7.29 -1.73
CA THR A 4 36.94 8.37 -1.46
C THR A 4 35.54 7.80 -1.15
N THR A 5 35.12 6.78 -1.92
CA THR A 5 33.83 6.12 -1.72
C THR A 5 33.80 5.40 -0.38
N GLU A 6 34.87 4.69 0.00
CA GLU A 6 34.98 4.04 1.29
C GLU A 6 34.90 5.06 2.45
N SER A 7 35.61 6.18 2.35
CA SER A 7 35.57 7.24 3.35
C SER A 7 34.16 7.81 3.53
N LEU A 8 33.44 8.05 2.42
CA LEU A 8 32.06 8.53 2.47
C LEU A 8 31.12 7.50 3.12
N ILE A 9 31.25 6.23 2.77
CA ILE A 9 30.43 5.17 3.36
C ILE A 9 30.66 5.06 4.87
N ARG A 10 31.93 5.11 5.33
CA ARG A 10 32.25 5.12 6.76
C ARG A 10 31.60 6.31 7.48
N GLN A 11 31.56 7.49 6.84
CA GLN A 11 30.86 8.66 7.40
C GLN A 11 29.36 8.44 7.50
N ILE A 12 28.74 7.77 6.53
CA ILE A 12 27.31 7.42 6.59
C ILE A 12 27.02 6.53 7.81
N TYR A 13 27.88 5.54 8.09
CA TYR A 13 27.74 4.68 9.28
C TYR A 13 27.88 5.48 10.60
N VAL A 14 28.73 6.50 10.61
CA VAL A 14 28.85 7.42 11.77
C VAL A 14 27.55 8.24 11.92
N LEU A 15 27.02 8.80 10.83
CA LEU A 15 25.75 9.55 10.82
C LEU A 15 24.56 8.67 11.22
N ALA A 16 24.60 7.39 10.93
CA ALA A 16 23.63 6.37 11.34
C ALA A 16 23.83 5.94 12.81
N GLN A 17 24.05 6.90 13.72
CA GLN A 17 24.22 6.70 15.16
C GLN A 17 25.39 5.77 15.53
N ASN A 18 26.50 5.91 14.81
CA ASN A 18 27.69 5.07 14.95
C ASN A 18 27.39 3.58 14.74
N ARG A 19 26.54 3.27 13.73
CA ARG A 19 26.29 1.89 13.32
C ARG A 19 27.62 1.19 13.03
N LYS A 20 27.77 -0.06 13.48
CA LYS A 20 28.97 -0.86 13.22
C LYS A 20 29.06 -1.23 11.75
N ILE A 21 30.20 -0.95 11.12
CA ILE A 21 30.44 -1.25 9.70
C ILE A 21 30.99 -2.67 9.48
N GLU A 22 31.52 -3.30 10.53
CA GLU A 22 32.17 -4.59 10.45
C GLU A 22 31.27 -5.69 9.87
N PRO A 23 29.97 -5.83 10.27
CA PRO A 23 29.06 -6.81 9.67
C PRO A 23 28.91 -6.64 8.15
N PHE A 24 28.83 -5.39 7.67
CA PHE A 24 28.80 -5.09 6.24
C PHE A 24 30.10 -5.49 5.54
N LEU A 25 31.25 -5.23 6.17
CA LEU A 25 32.54 -5.60 5.59
C LEU A 25 32.73 -7.13 5.51
N GLU A 26 32.03 -7.90 6.33
CA GLU A 26 32.02 -9.36 6.29
C GLU A 26 31.00 -9.91 5.29
N SER A 27 29.74 -9.50 5.39
CA SER A 27 28.63 -10.01 4.57
C SER A 27 28.65 -9.52 3.13
N GLY A 28 29.07 -8.27 2.92
CA GLY A 28 29.06 -7.62 1.62
C GLY A 28 27.83 -6.77 1.33
N ASP A 29 26.76 -6.88 2.13
CA ASP A 29 25.51 -6.13 2.00
C ASP A 29 25.01 -5.67 3.37
N ASP A 30 24.43 -4.45 3.45
CA ASP A 30 23.73 -3.96 4.64
C ASP A 30 22.66 -2.93 4.23
N ASP A 31 21.44 -3.09 4.77
CA ASP A 31 20.33 -2.18 4.60
C ASP A 31 19.94 -1.58 5.95
N PHE A 32 19.82 -0.25 5.99
CA PHE A 32 19.42 0.45 7.19
C PHE A 32 18.81 1.82 6.88
N SER A 33 18.14 2.40 7.87
CA SER A 33 17.68 3.78 7.78
C SER A 33 18.18 4.60 8.96
N PHE A 34 18.37 5.91 8.74
CA PHE A 34 18.71 6.86 9.79
C PHE A 34 18.09 8.23 9.50
N ALA A 35 17.95 9.04 10.54
CA ALA A 35 17.42 10.38 10.44
C ALA A 35 18.48 11.42 10.84
N ILE A 36 18.56 12.51 10.09
CA ILE A 36 19.29 13.71 10.47
C ILE A 36 18.27 14.73 10.96
N ARG A 37 18.35 15.09 12.23
CA ARG A 37 17.43 16.03 12.87
C ARG A 37 17.36 17.35 12.10
N GLY A 38 16.16 17.78 11.74
CA GLY A 38 15.93 19.02 10.99
C GLY A 38 16.18 18.94 9.49
N LEU A 39 16.64 17.79 8.95
CA LEU A 39 16.92 17.63 7.55
C LEU A 39 16.00 16.59 6.89
N SER A 40 16.22 15.30 7.15
CA SER A 40 15.37 14.22 6.60
C SER A 40 15.69 12.87 7.25
N ARG A 41 14.91 11.82 6.84
CA ARG A 41 15.24 10.42 7.04
C ARG A 41 15.80 9.85 5.73
N TYR A 42 16.76 8.95 5.84
CA TYR A 42 17.46 8.33 4.72
C TYR A 42 17.39 6.83 4.83
N ARG A 43 17.06 6.17 3.73
CA ARG A 43 17.28 4.72 3.56
C ARG A 43 18.57 4.52 2.81
N VAL A 44 19.42 3.64 3.31
CA VAL A 44 20.74 3.35 2.75
C VAL A 44 20.83 1.86 2.49
N SER A 45 21.20 1.52 1.27
CA SER A 45 21.64 0.16 0.90
C SER A 45 23.12 0.26 0.56
N THR A 46 23.97 -0.40 1.35
CA THR A 46 25.41 -0.52 1.08
C THR A 46 25.73 -1.90 0.55
N TYR A 47 26.62 -1.97 -0.43
CA TYR A 47 27.00 -3.24 -1.06
C TYR A 47 28.44 -3.20 -1.57
N LYS A 48 29.04 -4.40 -1.76
CA LYS A 48 30.33 -4.54 -2.40
C LYS A 48 30.19 -4.83 -3.89
N GLN A 49 30.97 -4.13 -4.70
CA GLN A 49 31.10 -4.45 -6.12
C GLN A 49 32.56 -4.35 -6.59
N ARG A 50 33.07 -5.41 -7.24
CA ARG A 50 34.44 -5.46 -7.81
C ARG A 50 35.52 -5.01 -6.82
N GLY A 51 35.40 -5.44 -5.55
CA GLY A 51 36.34 -5.10 -4.49
C GLY A 51 36.21 -3.70 -3.89
N SER A 52 35.27 -2.87 -4.36
CA SER A 52 34.99 -1.54 -3.84
C SER A 52 33.67 -1.50 -3.08
N LEU A 53 33.54 -0.59 -2.14
CA LEU A 53 32.29 -0.34 -1.43
C LEU A 53 31.42 0.64 -2.25
N ALA A 54 30.13 0.40 -2.24
CA ALA A 54 29.11 1.23 -2.90
C ALA A 54 27.91 1.46 -1.97
N ALA A 55 27.14 2.52 -2.22
CA ALA A 55 25.91 2.80 -1.51
C ALA A 55 24.86 3.45 -2.41
N VAL A 56 23.61 3.08 -2.21
CA VAL A 56 22.43 3.77 -2.73
C VAL A 56 21.71 4.42 -1.56
N ILE A 57 21.44 5.72 -1.65
CA ILE A 57 20.78 6.49 -0.62
C ILE A 57 19.48 7.06 -1.18
N ARG A 58 18.37 6.75 -0.51
CA ARG A 58 17.07 7.33 -0.80
C ARG A 58 16.69 8.30 0.31
N VAL A 59 16.31 9.51 -0.08
CA VAL A 59 15.73 10.50 0.85
C VAL A 59 14.26 10.19 1.04
N ILE A 60 13.79 10.10 2.29
CA ILE A 60 12.40 9.87 2.63
C ILE A 60 11.73 11.24 2.83
N ALA A 61 10.69 11.51 2.06
CA ALA A 61 10.01 12.78 2.08
C ALA A 61 9.22 13.01 3.38
N PHE A 62 9.30 14.22 3.93
CA PHE A 62 8.45 14.67 5.04
C PHE A 62 7.11 15.25 4.58
N GLU A 63 7.05 15.71 3.34
CA GLU A 63 5.85 16.33 2.81
C GLU A 63 5.12 15.31 1.93
N LEU A 64 3.86 15.09 2.28
CA LEU A 64 2.94 14.33 1.46
C LEU A 64 2.44 15.22 0.32
N PRO A 65 2.46 14.74 -0.91
CA PRO A 65 1.86 15.48 -2.01
C PRO A 65 0.33 15.59 -1.82
N ASP A 66 -0.23 16.67 -2.29
CA ASP A 66 -1.68 16.88 -2.28
C ASP A 66 -2.39 15.76 -3.07
N PRO A 67 -3.35 15.03 -2.46
CA PRO A 67 -4.10 13.98 -3.14
C PRO A 67 -4.76 14.42 -4.44
N ALA A 68 -5.23 15.67 -4.52
CA ALA A 68 -5.83 16.23 -5.72
C ALA A 68 -4.81 16.36 -6.88
N LEU A 69 -3.58 16.77 -6.57
CA LEU A 69 -2.49 16.83 -7.56
C LEU A 69 -2.03 15.45 -8.00
N LEU A 70 -2.21 14.43 -7.16
CA LEU A 70 -1.95 13.04 -7.48
C LEU A 70 -3.08 12.37 -8.28
N GLY A 71 -4.21 13.06 -8.51
CA GLY A 71 -5.37 12.51 -9.18
C GLY A 71 -6.12 11.44 -8.35
N ILE A 72 -5.96 11.42 -7.03
CA ILE A 72 -6.70 10.52 -6.13
C ILE A 72 -8.15 11.04 -6.01
N PRO A 73 -9.18 10.27 -6.43
CA PRO A 73 -10.56 10.73 -6.38
C PRO A 73 -11.09 10.84 -4.95
N ASP A 74 -12.05 11.76 -4.76
CA ASP A 74 -12.71 11.98 -3.46
C ASP A 74 -13.38 10.72 -2.90
N SER A 75 -13.90 9.85 -3.77
CA SER A 75 -14.49 8.57 -3.36
C SER A 75 -13.48 7.64 -2.63
N ILE A 76 -12.20 7.71 -2.96
CA ILE A 76 -11.14 7.01 -2.21
C ILE A 76 -10.89 7.71 -0.88
N LEU A 77 -10.85 9.05 -0.87
CA LEU A 77 -10.62 9.82 0.36
C LEU A 77 -11.77 9.67 1.36
N GLN A 78 -13.01 9.50 0.91
CA GLN A 78 -14.18 9.24 1.76
C GLN A 78 -14.10 7.90 2.50
N LEU A 79 -13.30 6.93 2.01
CA LEU A 79 -13.07 5.69 2.73
C LEU A 79 -12.38 5.88 4.09
N THR A 80 -11.80 7.06 4.34
CA THR A 80 -11.23 7.43 5.65
C THR A 80 -12.29 7.69 6.73
N ASP A 81 -13.57 7.82 6.36
CA ASP A 81 -14.68 7.96 7.29
C ASP A 81 -15.08 6.62 7.93
N LEU A 82 -14.57 5.50 7.38
CA LEU A 82 -14.73 4.19 7.99
C LEU A 82 -14.04 4.14 9.36
N THR A 83 -14.73 3.59 10.35
CA THR A 83 -14.20 3.47 11.72
C THR A 83 -13.67 2.08 12.04
N LYS A 84 -14.04 1.07 11.25
CA LYS A 84 -13.63 -0.33 11.43
C LYS A 84 -13.75 -1.13 10.14
N GLY A 85 -13.03 -2.23 10.10
CA GLY A 85 -13.00 -3.15 8.96
C GLY A 85 -11.68 -3.05 8.22
N MET A 86 -11.62 -3.62 7.02
CA MET A 86 -10.40 -3.71 6.24
C MET A 86 -10.55 -2.92 4.92
N LEU A 87 -9.57 -2.06 4.65
CA LEU A 87 -9.41 -1.32 3.41
C LEU A 87 -8.11 -1.76 2.72
N LEU A 88 -8.19 -2.20 1.48
CA LEU A 88 -7.04 -2.68 0.72
C LEU A 88 -6.72 -1.75 -0.45
N VAL A 89 -5.45 -1.36 -0.57
CA VAL A 89 -4.92 -0.67 -1.75
C VAL A 89 -3.99 -1.61 -2.48
N THR A 90 -4.33 -1.96 -3.72
CA THR A 90 -3.66 -3.03 -4.46
C THR A 90 -3.12 -2.55 -5.81
N GLY A 91 -2.24 -3.34 -6.44
CA GLY A 91 -1.64 -3.01 -7.73
C GLY A 91 -0.18 -3.43 -7.81
N PRO A 92 0.44 -3.36 -8.99
CA PRO A 92 1.82 -3.77 -9.19
C PRO A 92 2.82 -2.92 -8.37
N ALA A 93 4.07 -3.38 -8.29
CA ALA A 93 5.14 -2.58 -7.71
C ALA A 93 5.27 -1.24 -8.47
N GLY A 94 5.48 -0.14 -7.74
CA GLY A 94 5.60 1.19 -8.34
C GLY A 94 4.27 1.84 -8.78
N SER A 95 3.10 1.24 -8.49
CA SER A 95 1.79 1.82 -8.85
C SER A 95 1.33 2.97 -7.93
N GLY A 96 2.10 3.35 -6.91
CA GLY A 96 1.77 4.45 -6.00
C GLY A 96 0.91 4.05 -4.79
N LYS A 97 0.80 2.76 -4.46
CA LYS A 97 0.01 2.26 -3.31
C LYS A 97 0.38 2.93 -1.99
N SER A 98 1.68 2.98 -1.68
CA SER A 98 2.16 3.59 -0.43
C SER A 98 1.83 5.08 -0.36
N THR A 99 1.90 5.77 -1.49
CA THR A 99 1.50 7.19 -1.58
C THR A 99 0.01 7.37 -1.31
N THR A 100 -0.84 6.53 -1.91
CA THR A 100 -2.29 6.56 -1.67
C THR A 100 -2.61 6.23 -0.21
N LEU A 101 -1.99 5.18 0.36
CA LEU A 101 -2.15 4.84 1.78
C LEU A 101 -1.69 5.97 2.70
N ALA A 102 -0.56 6.61 2.40
CA ALA A 102 -0.06 7.75 3.16
C ALA A 102 -1.02 8.95 3.12
N CYS A 103 -1.64 9.24 1.96
CA CYS A 103 -2.68 10.26 1.85
C CYS A 103 -3.92 9.92 2.69
N LEU A 104 -4.35 8.65 2.71
CA LEU A 104 -5.46 8.21 3.55
C LEU A 104 -5.14 8.37 5.04
N ILE A 105 -3.95 7.94 5.48
CA ILE A 105 -3.47 8.12 6.85
C ILE A 105 -3.39 9.60 7.23
N ASP A 106 -2.86 10.44 6.34
CA ASP A 106 -2.76 11.88 6.62
C ASP A 106 -4.13 12.56 6.74
N ARG A 107 -5.12 12.14 5.92
CA ARG A 107 -6.50 12.61 6.05
C ARG A 107 -7.12 12.20 7.38
N ILE A 108 -6.99 10.93 7.79
CA ILE A 108 -7.44 10.46 9.12
C ILE A 108 -6.77 11.30 10.21
N ASN A 109 -5.44 11.43 10.17
CA ASN A 109 -4.63 12.19 11.12
C ASN A 109 -5.04 13.68 11.20
N SER A 110 -5.54 14.25 10.10
CA SER A 110 -5.96 15.66 10.03
C SER A 110 -7.41 15.88 10.49
N THR A 111 -8.28 14.85 10.44
CA THR A 111 -9.70 14.98 10.65
C THR A 111 -10.22 14.31 11.93
N ARG A 112 -9.53 13.26 12.42
CA ARG A 112 -9.96 12.41 13.54
C ARG A 112 -9.00 12.47 14.72
N GLU A 113 -9.47 12.15 15.91
CA GLU A 113 -8.69 12.08 17.16
C GLU A 113 -8.43 10.62 17.52
N ASP A 114 -7.66 9.93 16.67
CA ASP A 114 -7.38 8.50 16.75
C ASP A 114 -5.93 8.23 17.16
N HIS A 115 -5.67 7.00 17.62
CA HIS A 115 -4.32 6.43 17.67
C HIS A 115 -4.07 5.61 16.41
N ILE A 116 -3.20 6.08 15.54
CA ILE A 116 -2.82 5.45 14.28
C ILE A 116 -1.48 4.75 14.50
N ILE A 117 -1.41 3.45 14.21
CA ILE A 117 -0.15 2.70 14.22
C ILE A 117 0.16 2.27 12.79
N THR A 118 1.37 2.60 12.29
CA THR A 118 1.84 2.09 11.01
C THR A 118 2.97 1.09 11.21
N LEU A 119 2.93 0.00 10.45
CA LEU A 119 3.93 -1.06 10.41
C LEU A 119 4.39 -1.18 8.96
N GLU A 120 5.62 -0.80 8.66
CA GLU A 120 6.10 -0.62 7.29
C GLU A 120 7.50 -1.20 7.08
N ASP A 121 7.81 -1.63 5.85
CA ASP A 121 9.11 -2.19 5.48
C ASP A 121 9.55 -1.68 4.09
N PRO A 122 10.28 -0.57 4.06
CA PRO A 122 10.53 0.41 5.12
C PRO A 122 9.47 1.53 5.16
N LEU A 123 9.63 2.50 6.07
CA LEU A 123 8.89 3.76 6.07
C LEU A 123 9.15 4.55 4.77
N GLU A 124 8.09 4.87 4.03
CA GLU A 124 8.18 5.69 2.80
C GLU A 124 7.81 7.15 3.04
N PHE A 125 6.93 7.44 4.00
CA PHE A 125 6.51 8.78 4.38
C PHE A 125 6.52 8.93 5.90
N LEU A 126 6.80 10.15 6.37
CA LEU A 126 6.77 10.47 7.79
C LEU A 126 5.54 11.30 8.11
N HIS A 127 4.74 10.83 9.05
CA HIS A 127 3.56 11.54 9.53
C HIS A 127 3.87 12.29 10.84
N ARG A 128 3.60 13.59 10.85
CA ARG A 128 3.60 14.36 12.11
C ARG A 128 2.25 14.15 12.80
N HIS A 129 2.23 14.17 14.13
CA HIS A 129 0.98 14.24 14.87
C HIS A 129 0.21 15.51 14.49
N LYS A 130 -1.08 15.36 14.18
CA LYS A 130 -2.02 16.46 13.92
C LYS A 130 -3.16 16.38 14.95
N LYS A 131 -4.35 15.95 14.55
CA LYS A 131 -5.42 15.62 15.48
C LYS A 131 -5.23 14.25 16.11
N SER A 132 -4.70 13.31 15.34
CA SER A 132 -4.38 11.96 15.81
C SER A 132 -2.96 11.84 16.33
N ILE A 133 -2.71 10.81 17.13
CA ILE A 133 -1.36 10.36 17.48
C ILE A 133 -0.93 9.32 16.44
N VAL A 134 0.21 9.51 15.78
CA VAL A 134 0.72 8.56 14.78
C VAL A 134 1.99 7.90 15.30
N SER A 135 1.94 6.59 15.49
CA SER A 135 3.08 5.76 15.91
C SER A 135 3.54 4.92 14.73
N GLN A 136 4.66 5.29 14.12
CA GLN A 136 5.23 4.59 12.97
C GLN A 136 6.35 3.65 13.41
N ARG A 137 6.31 2.39 12.96
CA ARG A 137 7.31 1.38 13.27
C ARG A 137 7.83 0.74 11.99
N GLU A 138 9.13 0.72 11.84
CA GLU A 138 9.82 0.11 10.71
C GLU A 138 10.23 -1.33 11.05
N ILE A 139 9.90 -2.26 10.15
CA ILE A 139 10.30 -3.68 10.27
C ILE A 139 11.84 -3.76 10.19
N ALA A 140 12.42 -4.73 10.89
CA ALA A 140 13.86 -4.95 11.04
C ALA A 140 14.62 -3.84 11.77
N THR A 141 14.01 -2.67 12.01
CA THR A 141 14.61 -1.56 12.78
C THR A 141 13.96 -1.42 14.17
N ASP A 142 12.63 -1.28 14.21
CA ASP A 142 11.85 -1.07 15.44
C ASP A 142 11.17 -2.35 15.92
N THR A 143 11.09 -3.36 15.08
CA THR A 143 10.41 -4.64 15.34
C THR A 143 10.91 -5.71 14.36
N ASP A 144 10.84 -6.98 14.76
CA ASP A 144 11.43 -8.08 13.98
C ASP A 144 10.68 -8.38 12.67
N ASN A 145 9.33 -8.39 12.72
CA ASN A 145 8.50 -8.73 11.57
C ASN A 145 7.06 -8.20 11.74
N TYR A 146 6.28 -8.24 10.66
CA TYR A 146 4.91 -7.76 10.62
C TYR A 146 4.00 -8.43 11.65
N LEU A 147 4.07 -9.75 11.79
CA LEU A 147 3.20 -10.51 12.71
C LEU A 147 3.44 -10.12 14.16
N THR A 148 4.70 -10.07 14.58
CA THR A 148 5.11 -9.65 15.94
C THR A 148 4.67 -8.21 16.20
N ALA A 149 4.90 -7.32 15.26
CA ALA A 149 4.53 -5.92 15.35
C ALA A 149 3.01 -5.74 15.46
N LEU A 150 2.23 -6.45 14.64
CA LEU A 150 0.78 -6.37 14.62
C LEU A 150 0.18 -6.90 15.94
N ARG A 151 0.65 -8.06 16.43
CA ARG A 151 0.24 -8.60 17.73
C ARG A 151 0.57 -7.65 18.89
N ALA A 152 1.68 -6.92 18.81
CA ALA A 152 2.01 -5.90 19.80
C ALA A 152 1.10 -4.67 19.68
N ALA A 153 0.84 -4.20 18.45
CA ALA A 153 -0.02 -3.06 18.17
C ALA A 153 -1.42 -3.22 18.77
N LEU A 154 -2.03 -4.40 18.69
CA LEU A 154 -3.35 -4.70 19.25
C LEU A 154 -3.44 -4.50 20.78
N ARG A 155 -2.30 -4.43 21.49
CA ARG A 155 -2.24 -4.13 22.93
C ARG A 155 -1.91 -2.66 23.23
N GLN A 156 -1.81 -1.83 22.20
CA GLN A 156 -1.45 -0.40 22.30
C GLN A 156 -2.65 0.52 22.07
N SER A 157 -3.87 -0.05 22.12
CA SER A 157 -5.14 0.67 21.92
C SER A 157 -5.15 1.50 20.62
N PRO A 158 -4.89 0.90 19.45
CA PRO A 158 -5.01 1.60 18.19
C PRO A 158 -6.46 1.71 17.77
N ASP A 159 -6.81 2.78 17.06
CA ASP A 159 -8.07 2.90 16.32
C ASP A 159 -7.85 2.50 14.86
N VAL A 160 -6.68 2.85 14.32
CA VAL A 160 -6.28 2.61 12.94
C VAL A 160 -4.93 1.91 12.88
N ILE A 161 -4.83 0.85 12.09
CA ILE A 161 -3.60 0.11 11.85
C ILE A 161 -3.30 0.12 10.35
N LEU A 162 -2.14 0.63 9.95
CA LEU A 162 -1.60 0.46 8.60
C LEU A 162 -0.58 -0.68 8.61
N LEU A 163 -0.84 -1.71 7.81
CA LEU A 163 0.14 -2.74 7.45
C LEU A 163 0.69 -2.43 6.07
N GLY A 164 1.97 -2.19 5.93
CA GLY A 164 2.59 -1.91 4.64
C GLY A 164 2.19 -2.94 3.59
N GLU A 165 2.27 -4.22 3.96
CA GLU A 165 1.77 -5.31 3.13
C GLU A 165 1.41 -6.56 3.95
N MET A 166 0.60 -7.44 3.34
CA MET A 166 0.24 -8.75 3.89
C MET A 166 0.73 -9.85 2.94
N ARG A 167 1.76 -10.61 3.34
CA ARG A 167 2.39 -11.65 2.49
C ARG A 167 2.02 -13.06 2.89
N ASP A 168 1.81 -13.30 4.18
CA ASP A 168 1.63 -14.63 4.76
C ASP A 168 0.26 -14.80 5.44
N HIS A 169 -0.16 -16.06 5.58
CA HIS A 169 -1.48 -16.40 6.14
C HIS A 169 -1.65 -15.94 7.60
N GLU A 170 -0.60 -15.95 8.42
CA GLU A 170 -0.72 -15.57 9.84
C GLU A 170 -0.91 -14.05 9.98
N THR A 171 -0.20 -13.26 9.18
CA THR A 171 -0.37 -11.80 9.13
C THR A 171 -1.76 -11.43 8.63
N ILE A 172 -2.24 -12.08 7.54
CA ILE A 172 -3.59 -11.87 6.99
C ILE A 172 -4.66 -12.21 8.04
N GLN A 173 -4.56 -13.36 8.68
CA GLN A 173 -5.53 -13.79 9.69
C GLN A 173 -5.56 -12.85 10.90
N THR A 174 -4.40 -12.40 11.37
CA THR A 174 -4.29 -11.46 12.49
C THR A 174 -4.88 -10.10 12.11
N ALA A 175 -4.65 -9.61 10.88
CA ALA A 175 -5.22 -8.39 10.35
C ALA A 175 -6.76 -8.46 10.24
N MET A 176 -7.30 -9.58 9.74
CA MET A 176 -8.75 -9.80 9.70
C MET A 176 -9.37 -9.83 11.11
N THR A 177 -8.69 -10.47 12.06
CA THR A 177 -9.13 -10.49 13.47
C THR A 177 -9.14 -9.08 14.07
N ALA A 178 -8.12 -8.27 13.79
CA ALA A 178 -8.08 -6.86 14.18
C ALA A 178 -9.28 -6.08 13.62
N ALA A 179 -9.56 -6.25 12.33
CA ALA A 179 -10.70 -5.61 11.67
C ALA A 179 -12.06 -6.06 12.23
N GLU A 180 -12.18 -7.34 12.65
CA GLU A 180 -13.38 -7.91 13.27
C GLU A 180 -13.60 -7.37 14.69
N THR A 181 -12.51 -7.15 15.44
CA THR A 181 -12.55 -6.65 16.81
C THR A 181 -12.68 -5.13 16.92
N GLY A 182 -12.89 -4.43 15.81
CA GLY A 182 -13.29 -3.01 15.82
C GLY A 182 -12.27 -2.01 15.31
N HIS A 183 -11.09 -2.48 14.86
CA HIS A 183 -10.06 -1.60 14.30
C HIS A 183 -10.29 -1.32 12.80
N LEU A 184 -9.89 -0.16 12.34
CA LEU A 184 -9.74 0.10 10.90
C LEU A 184 -8.35 -0.35 10.46
N VAL A 185 -8.30 -1.37 9.61
CA VAL A 185 -7.04 -1.92 9.08
C VAL A 185 -6.88 -1.52 7.62
N LEU A 186 -5.81 -0.79 7.33
CA LEU A 186 -5.39 -0.47 5.96
C LEU A 186 -4.20 -1.36 5.59
N SER A 187 -4.17 -1.88 4.37
CA SER A 187 -3.01 -2.65 3.91
C SER A 187 -2.87 -2.64 2.39
N SER A 188 -1.74 -3.16 1.90
CA SER A 188 -1.53 -3.33 0.46
C SER A 188 -1.28 -4.79 0.07
N LEU A 189 -1.60 -5.08 -1.21
CA LEU A 189 -1.21 -6.30 -1.92
C LEU A 189 -0.73 -5.96 -3.33
N HIS A 190 -0.02 -6.92 -3.96
CA HIS A 190 0.51 -6.75 -5.32
C HIS A 190 -0.41 -7.28 -6.42
N THR A 191 -1.67 -7.54 -6.10
CA THR A 191 -2.69 -8.02 -7.05
C THR A 191 -3.29 -6.87 -7.85
N ILE A 192 -3.73 -7.15 -9.08
CA ILE A 192 -4.49 -6.23 -9.93
C ILE A 192 -5.95 -6.70 -9.92
N GLY A 193 -6.87 -5.78 -9.60
CA GLY A 193 -8.30 -6.03 -9.55
C GLY A 193 -8.80 -6.56 -8.20
N ALA A 194 -10.00 -6.15 -7.82
CA ALA A 194 -10.61 -6.49 -6.55
C ALA A 194 -10.95 -7.98 -6.43
N ALA A 195 -11.51 -8.58 -7.49
CA ALA A 195 -11.84 -10.01 -7.53
C ALA A 195 -10.59 -10.88 -7.31
N ASN A 196 -9.51 -10.56 -8.02
CA ASN A 196 -8.23 -11.26 -7.88
C ASN A 196 -7.61 -11.07 -6.49
N THR A 197 -7.75 -9.89 -5.90
CA THR A 197 -7.27 -9.60 -4.54
C THR A 197 -7.98 -10.49 -3.52
N ILE A 198 -9.30 -10.58 -3.59
CA ILE A 198 -10.11 -11.43 -2.71
C ILE A 198 -9.73 -12.89 -2.86
N SER A 199 -9.66 -13.39 -4.11
CA SER A 199 -9.25 -14.77 -4.39
C SER A 199 -7.84 -15.03 -3.83
N ARG A 200 -6.89 -14.12 -4.06
CA ARG A 200 -5.51 -14.27 -3.55
C ARG A 200 -5.43 -14.36 -2.03
N ILE A 201 -6.23 -13.58 -1.31
CA ILE A 201 -6.28 -13.65 0.16
C ILE A 201 -6.77 -15.02 0.61
N ILE A 202 -7.83 -15.55 -0.03
CA ILE A 202 -8.40 -16.85 0.32
C ILE A 202 -7.44 -17.98 -0.03
N ASP A 203 -6.78 -17.93 -1.20
CA ASP A 203 -5.91 -18.99 -1.71
C ASP A 203 -4.58 -19.15 -0.94
N VAL A 204 -4.21 -18.19 -0.10
CA VAL A 204 -3.04 -18.31 0.79
C VAL A 204 -3.25 -19.35 1.89
N PHE A 205 -4.51 -19.65 2.20
CA PHE A 205 -4.88 -20.61 3.25
C PHE A 205 -5.09 -22.01 2.71
N GLU A 206 -4.91 -23.01 3.57
CA GLU A 206 -5.20 -24.40 3.28
C GLU A 206 -6.65 -24.60 2.81
N PRO A 207 -6.94 -25.49 1.84
CA PRO A 207 -8.28 -25.70 1.30
C PRO A 207 -9.37 -25.92 2.35
N SER A 208 -9.02 -26.57 3.46
CA SER A 208 -9.93 -26.82 4.59
C SER A 208 -10.36 -25.55 5.33
N GLN A 209 -9.58 -24.47 5.23
CA GLN A 209 -9.80 -23.20 5.93
C GLN A 209 -10.44 -22.14 5.03
N GLN A 210 -10.31 -22.28 3.70
CA GLN A 210 -10.70 -21.24 2.73
C GLN A 210 -12.15 -20.79 2.88
N HIS A 211 -13.09 -21.71 3.14
CA HIS A 211 -14.48 -21.32 3.37
C HIS A 211 -14.67 -20.43 4.60
N GLN A 212 -14.01 -20.76 5.70
CA GLN A 212 -14.06 -19.95 6.93
C GLN A 212 -13.44 -18.57 6.70
N ILE A 213 -12.30 -18.50 5.98
CA ILE A 213 -11.63 -17.27 5.62
C ILE A 213 -12.50 -16.41 4.70
N ALA A 214 -13.15 -16.99 3.70
CA ALA A 214 -14.09 -16.29 2.83
C ALA A 214 -15.25 -15.68 3.62
N MET A 215 -15.82 -16.43 4.58
CA MET A 215 -16.85 -15.91 5.47
C MET A 215 -16.35 -14.73 6.31
N GLN A 216 -15.19 -14.86 6.95
CA GLN A 216 -14.60 -13.81 7.78
C GLN A 216 -14.26 -12.57 6.92
N LEU A 217 -13.59 -12.75 5.78
CA LEU A 217 -13.26 -11.66 4.84
C LEU A 217 -14.52 -10.93 4.37
N SER A 218 -15.61 -11.65 4.05
CA SER A 218 -16.88 -11.05 3.63
C SER A 218 -17.52 -10.15 4.68
N MET A 219 -17.18 -10.33 5.97
CA MET A 219 -17.70 -9.50 7.07
C MET A 219 -16.82 -8.28 7.36
N VAL A 220 -15.50 -8.42 7.19
CA VAL A 220 -14.56 -7.37 7.60
C VAL A 220 -14.13 -6.46 6.45
N LEU A 221 -14.06 -6.95 5.20
CA LEU A 221 -13.66 -6.15 4.05
C LEU A 221 -14.67 -5.01 3.82
N ARG A 222 -14.16 -3.81 3.56
CA ARG A 222 -14.99 -2.62 3.30
C ARG A 222 -14.81 -2.11 1.89
N ALA A 223 -13.57 -2.04 1.41
CA ALA A 223 -13.27 -1.64 0.05
C ALA A 223 -11.95 -2.23 -0.43
N VAL A 224 -11.82 -2.34 -1.75
CA VAL A 224 -10.57 -2.62 -2.45
C VAL A 224 -10.37 -1.52 -3.49
N VAL A 225 -9.23 -0.85 -3.40
CA VAL A 225 -8.79 0.14 -4.39
C VAL A 225 -7.61 -0.44 -5.14
N SER A 226 -7.83 -0.85 -6.40
CA SER A 226 -6.76 -1.35 -7.26
C SER A 226 -6.22 -0.20 -8.11
N GLN A 227 -4.91 -0.01 -8.13
CA GLN A 227 -4.25 1.15 -8.70
C GLN A 227 -3.17 0.75 -9.70
N GLN A 228 -3.14 1.42 -10.83
CA GLN A 228 -2.07 1.37 -11.81
C GLN A 228 -1.58 2.79 -12.11
N LEU A 229 -0.29 2.97 -12.39
CA LEU A 229 0.24 4.20 -13.00
C LEU A 229 0.41 3.96 -14.48
N VAL A 230 -0.20 4.83 -15.28
CA VAL A 230 -0.18 4.74 -16.75
C VAL A 230 0.49 5.97 -17.35
N PRO A 231 1.24 5.83 -18.46
CA PRO A 231 1.91 6.95 -19.09
C PRO A 231 0.90 7.91 -19.74
N ALA A 232 0.98 9.18 -19.39
CA ALA A 232 0.24 10.26 -20.04
C ALA A 232 0.94 10.73 -21.33
N ILE A 233 0.22 11.45 -22.18
CA ILE A 233 0.73 11.96 -23.47
C ILE A 233 1.91 12.91 -23.27
N ASP A 234 1.94 13.66 -22.18
CA ASP A 234 3.02 14.59 -21.83
C ASP A 234 4.24 13.92 -21.18
N GLY A 235 4.23 12.60 -21.03
CA GLY A 235 5.32 11.80 -20.46
C GLY A 235 5.28 11.62 -18.94
N HIS A 236 4.32 12.23 -18.23
CA HIS A 236 4.11 11.96 -16.81
C HIS A 236 3.36 10.66 -16.59
N MET A 237 3.41 10.15 -15.36
CA MET A 237 2.60 9.01 -14.96
C MET A 237 1.34 9.50 -14.25
N VAL A 238 0.18 8.98 -14.65
CA VAL A 238 -1.11 9.30 -14.03
C VAL A 238 -1.76 8.04 -13.47
N PRO A 239 -2.47 8.12 -12.33
CA PRO A 239 -3.09 6.96 -11.75
C PRO A 239 -4.41 6.61 -12.44
N ALA A 240 -4.63 5.32 -12.64
CA ALA A 240 -5.93 4.74 -12.96
C ALA A 240 -6.37 3.86 -11.80
N PHE A 241 -7.64 3.96 -11.42
CA PHE A 241 -8.19 3.28 -10.26
C PHE A 241 -9.36 2.37 -10.63
N GLU A 242 -9.36 1.17 -10.05
CA GLU A 242 -10.57 0.38 -9.84
C GLU A 242 -10.97 0.51 -8.37
N ILE A 243 -12.25 0.80 -8.12
CA ILE A 243 -12.78 1.00 -6.77
C ILE A 243 -13.95 0.03 -6.58
N MET A 244 -13.78 -0.88 -5.63
CA MET A 244 -14.84 -1.78 -5.16
C MET A 244 -15.23 -1.40 -3.74
N ILE A 245 -16.50 -1.12 -3.52
CA ILE A 245 -17.08 -0.91 -2.19
C ILE A 245 -17.90 -2.14 -1.82
N MET A 246 -17.74 -2.62 -0.60
CA MET A 246 -18.44 -3.82 -0.13
C MET A 246 -19.96 -3.58 -0.08
N THR A 247 -20.69 -4.44 -0.76
CA THR A 247 -22.16 -4.48 -0.73
C THR A 247 -22.65 -5.87 -0.27
N PRO A 248 -23.90 -6.01 0.16
CA PRO A 248 -24.46 -7.33 0.49
C PRO A 248 -24.34 -8.35 -0.67
N ALA A 249 -24.44 -7.88 -1.92
CA ALA A 249 -24.28 -8.74 -3.10
C ALA A 249 -22.84 -9.28 -3.20
N ILE A 250 -21.84 -8.41 -3.10
CA ILE A 250 -20.41 -8.79 -3.14
C ILE A 250 -20.06 -9.69 -1.95
N SER A 251 -20.57 -9.37 -0.75
CA SER A 251 -20.38 -10.20 0.44
C SER A 251 -20.90 -11.63 0.25
N ASN A 252 -22.07 -11.80 -0.39
CA ASN A 252 -22.61 -13.11 -0.73
C ASN A 252 -21.75 -13.84 -1.77
N MET A 253 -21.26 -13.11 -2.80
CA MET A 253 -20.37 -13.71 -3.81
C MET A 253 -19.07 -14.23 -3.20
N ILE A 254 -18.49 -13.51 -2.23
CA ILE A 254 -17.29 -13.98 -1.54
C ILE A 254 -17.59 -15.26 -0.75
N ARG A 255 -18.69 -15.28 0.02
CA ARG A 255 -19.10 -16.47 0.80
C ARG A 255 -19.38 -17.69 -0.05
N ASP A 256 -19.99 -17.48 -1.24
CA ASP A 256 -20.36 -18.54 -2.15
C ASP A 256 -19.22 -18.95 -3.10
N ASN A 257 -18.01 -18.40 -2.94
CA ASN A 257 -16.85 -18.60 -3.83
C ASN A 257 -17.14 -18.22 -5.30
N LYS A 258 -17.90 -17.13 -5.51
CA LYS A 258 -18.26 -16.58 -6.82
C LYS A 258 -17.52 -15.27 -7.11
N THR A 259 -16.28 -15.16 -6.68
CA THR A 259 -15.46 -13.94 -6.79
C THR A 259 -15.34 -13.43 -8.23
N HIS A 260 -15.33 -14.35 -9.21
CA HIS A 260 -15.29 -14.04 -10.66
C HIS A 260 -16.49 -13.20 -11.17
N GLN A 261 -17.58 -13.09 -10.39
CA GLN A 261 -18.75 -12.27 -10.75
C GLN A 261 -18.66 -10.83 -10.23
N ILE A 262 -17.69 -10.53 -9.36
CA ILE A 262 -17.53 -9.22 -8.71
C ILE A 262 -17.25 -8.13 -9.75
N ASP A 263 -16.43 -8.41 -10.77
CA ASP A 263 -16.10 -7.44 -11.81
C ASP A 263 -17.36 -6.92 -12.55
N GLY A 264 -18.34 -7.81 -12.75
CA GLY A 264 -19.64 -7.44 -13.33
C GLY A 264 -20.44 -6.47 -12.45
N ILE A 265 -20.37 -6.65 -11.12
CA ILE A 265 -21.02 -5.73 -10.16
C ILE A 265 -20.31 -4.38 -10.18
N ILE A 266 -18.96 -4.35 -10.10
CA ILE A 266 -18.18 -3.11 -10.14
C ILE A 266 -18.52 -2.30 -11.40
N TYR A 267 -18.59 -2.98 -12.56
CA TYR A 267 -18.89 -2.34 -13.83
C TYR A 267 -20.29 -1.71 -13.89
N THR A 268 -21.30 -2.32 -13.26
CA THR A 268 -22.70 -1.86 -13.29
C THR A 268 -23.06 -0.90 -12.15
N SER A 269 -22.24 -0.80 -11.10
CA SER A 269 -22.54 -0.06 -9.86
C SER A 269 -21.86 1.31 -9.76
N ALA A 270 -21.73 2.02 -10.88
CA ALA A 270 -21.16 3.38 -10.88
C ALA A 270 -21.90 4.37 -9.97
N LYS A 271 -23.21 4.12 -9.70
CA LYS A 271 -24.02 4.93 -8.76
C LYS A 271 -23.61 4.75 -7.28
N ASP A 272 -22.97 3.63 -6.97
CA ASP A 272 -22.49 3.28 -5.63
C ASP A 272 -21.01 3.66 -5.45
N GLU A 273 -20.54 4.65 -6.20
CA GLU A 273 -19.14 5.14 -6.21
C GLU A 273 -18.10 4.10 -6.62
N MET A 274 -18.54 2.95 -7.15
CA MET A 274 -17.66 1.94 -7.71
C MET A 274 -17.19 2.34 -9.10
N ARG A 275 -15.98 1.94 -9.44
CA ARG A 275 -15.37 2.22 -10.75
C ARG A 275 -14.53 1.03 -11.19
N SER A 276 -14.75 0.54 -12.42
CA SER A 276 -13.85 -0.45 -13.00
C SER A 276 -12.57 0.20 -13.55
N MET A 277 -11.49 -0.57 -13.65
CA MET A 277 -10.23 -0.10 -14.25
C MET A 277 -10.47 0.43 -15.66
N ASP A 278 -11.24 -0.28 -16.48
CA ASP A 278 -11.53 0.12 -17.86
C ASP A 278 -12.34 1.43 -17.94
N SER A 279 -13.23 1.69 -16.97
CA SER A 279 -13.95 2.97 -16.90
C SER A 279 -13.02 4.11 -16.52
N SER A 280 -12.05 3.89 -15.64
CA SER A 280 -11.02 4.86 -15.30
C SER A 280 -10.12 5.18 -16.50
N LEU A 281 -9.67 4.17 -17.22
CA LEU A 281 -8.85 4.32 -18.42
C LEU A 281 -9.61 5.04 -19.55
N LEU A 282 -10.89 4.70 -19.74
CA LEU A 282 -11.75 5.39 -20.70
C LEU A 282 -11.89 6.87 -20.39
N GLN A 283 -12.08 7.22 -19.12
CA GLN A 283 -12.16 8.62 -18.68
C GLN A 283 -10.84 9.38 -18.96
N LEU A 284 -9.70 8.77 -18.66
CA LEU A 284 -8.38 9.36 -18.95
C LEU A 284 -8.14 9.54 -20.47
N TYR A 285 -8.61 8.63 -21.29
CA TYR A 285 -8.58 8.77 -22.74
C TYR A 285 -9.49 9.90 -23.23
N GLN A 286 -10.74 9.95 -22.77
CA GLN A 286 -11.71 10.96 -23.17
C GLN A 286 -11.31 12.37 -22.73
N SER A 287 -10.58 12.51 -21.62
CA SER A 287 -9.97 13.79 -21.21
C SER A 287 -8.72 14.17 -21.99
N GLY A 288 -8.26 13.33 -22.91
CA GLY A 288 -7.02 13.57 -23.68
C GLY A 288 -5.74 13.39 -22.85
N THR A 289 -5.83 12.74 -21.69
CA THR A 289 -4.67 12.54 -20.80
C THR A 289 -3.78 11.39 -21.28
N ILE A 290 -4.37 10.29 -21.78
CA ILE A 290 -3.66 9.13 -22.28
C ILE A 290 -4.06 8.80 -23.72
N THR A 291 -3.24 8.00 -24.41
CA THR A 291 -3.57 7.50 -25.75
C THR A 291 -4.51 6.30 -25.71
N ALA A 292 -5.20 6.01 -26.83
CA ALA A 292 -6.01 4.79 -26.97
C ALA A 292 -5.16 3.52 -26.78
N GLU A 293 -3.92 3.53 -27.28
CA GLU A 293 -2.98 2.42 -27.12
C GLU A 293 -2.66 2.17 -25.64
N THR A 294 -2.37 3.24 -24.90
CA THR A 294 -2.16 3.17 -23.43
C THR A 294 -3.39 2.61 -22.73
N ALA A 295 -4.59 3.11 -23.06
CA ALA A 295 -5.83 2.63 -22.45
C ALA A 295 -6.04 1.12 -22.70
N LEU A 296 -5.82 0.63 -23.91
CA LEU A 296 -5.94 -0.78 -24.25
C LEU A 296 -4.87 -1.65 -23.58
N HIS A 297 -3.64 -1.14 -23.47
CA HIS A 297 -2.52 -1.89 -22.87
C HIS A 297 -2.75 -2.18 -21.38
N TYR A 298 -3.33 -1.22 -20.64
CA TYR A 298 -3.57 -1.33 -19.19
C TYR A 298 -4.99 -1.84 -18.85
N SER A 299 -5.84 -2.09 -19.86
CA SER A 299 -7.21 -2.53 -19.69
C SER A 299 -7.30 -3.95 -19.16
N THR A 300 -8.35 -4.20 -18.36
CA THR A 300 -8.74 -5.55 -17.91
C THR A 300 -9.47 -6.30 -19.00
N ASN A 301 -10.27 -5.60 -19.84
CA ASN A 301 -11.00 -6.16 -20.96
C ASN A 301 -10.81 -5.30 -22.23
N PRO A 302 -9.68 -5.50 -22.96
CA PRO A 302 -9.34 -4.68 -24.13
C PRO A 302 -10.39 -4.73 -25.25
N ASP A 303 -11.06 -5.88 -25.44
CA ASP A 303 -12.06 -6.04 -26.50
C ASP A 303 -13.33 -5.24 -26.22
N MET A 304 -13.74 -5.15 -24.97
CA MET A 304 -14.86 -4.30 -24.57
C MET A 304 -14.50 -2.83 -24.61
N LEU A 305 -13.29 -2.48 -24.15
CA LEU A 305 -12.83 -1.09 -24.12
C LEU A 305 -12.66 -0.55 -25.55
N ARG A 306 -12.10 -1.32 -26.49
CA ARG A 306 -11.90 -0.93 -27.90
C ARG A 306 -13.18 -0.48 -28.58
N LYS A 307 -14.34 -1.02 -28.19
CA LYS A 307 -15.64 -0.61 -28.76
C LYS A 307 -16.13 0.74 -28.28
N LYS A 308 -15.45 1.32 -27.26
CA LYS A 308 -15.83 2.60 -26.62
C LYS A 308 -14.82 3.72 -26.88
N LEU A 309 -13.61 3.37 -27.34
CA LEU A 309 -12.57 4.31 -27.82
C LEU A 309 -12.87 4.77 -29.23
#